data_de5a5679f77dd2b2e000d31ac5547150
#
_entry.id   de5a5679f77dd2b2e000d31ac5547150
#
_cell.length_a   1.000
_cell.length_b   1.000
_cell.length_c   1.000
_cell.angle_alpha   90.00
_cell.angle_beta   90.00
_cell.angle_gamma   90.00
#
_symmetry.space_group_name_H-M   'P 1'
#
loop_
_entity.id
_entity.type
_entity.pdbx_description
1 polymer ?
#
loop_
_entity_poly.entity_id
_entity_poly.type
_entity_poly.pdbx_seq_one_letter_code
_entity_poly.pdbx_strand_id
1 'polypeptide(L)'
;NLLTVEGLFAGYDGQPVLRDLTFDVPKGALIALIGPNGHGKTTLMRCIAGLLKPTTGKVEFSGKKVTGLPAEEMVSRGVVLIPQGDMLFPDMSVVDNLRMGAFLPAARAKFSENVEEIYGMLPRLKERSSQMARTLSGGERRMLAIGRGLLSGGAILLLDEPSLGLAPIVIH
;
A
#
# COMPACT_ATOMS: atom_id res chain seq x y z
N ASN A 1 17.88 -8.03 4.61
CA ASN A 1 16.63 -7.84 3.88
C ASN A 1 15.65 -6.99 4.69
N LEU A 2 14.80 -6.22 4.03
CA LEU A 2 13.71 -5.50 4.68
C LEU A 2 12.53 -6.44 4.94
N LEU A 3 12.19 -7.28 3.96
CA LEU A 3 11.15 -8.30 4.05
C LEU A 3 11.73 -9.64 3.60
N THR A 4 11.43 -10.71 4.33
CA THR A 4 11.74 -12.10 3.98
C THR A 4 10.47 -12.92 4.07
N VAL A 5 10.19 -13.70 3.05
CA VAL A 5 9.07 -14.64 2.97
C VAL A 5 9.63 -16.03 2.69
N GLU A 6 9.30 -17.02 3.52
CA GLU A 6 9.80 -18.39 3.43
C GLU A 6 8.67 -19.40 3.46
N GLY A 7 8.55 -20.23 2.41
CA GLY A 7 7.63 -21.36 2.35
C GLY A 7 6.16 -20.95 2.58
N LEU A 8 5.72 -19.80 2.05
CA LEU A 8 4.41 -19.23 2.34
C LEU A 8 3.31 -19.97 1.59
N PHE A 9 2.33 -20.50 2.34
CA PHE A 9 1.06 -20.98 1.82
C PHE A 9 -0.08 -20.13 2.36
N ALA A 10 -0.97 -19.69 1.48
CA ALA A 10 -2.16 -18.95 1.86
C ALA A 10 -3.27 -19.10 0.82
N GLY A 11 -4.52 -18.91 1.25
CA GLY A 11 -5.68 -18.99 0.37
C GLY A 11 -6.96 -18.66 1.12
N TYR A 12 -8.09 -18.99 0.51
CA TYR A 12 -9.43 -18.73 1.00
C TYR A 12 -10.22 -20.03 1.10
N ASP A 13 -11.02 -20.19 2.14
CA ASP A 13 -11.95 -21.34 2.33
C ASP A 13 -11.27 -22.71 2.13
N GLY A 14 -10.02 -22.83 2.63
CA GLY A 14 -9.23 -24.06 2.48
C GLY A 14 -8.61 -24.30 1.11
N GLN A 15 -8.85 -23.42 0.14
CA GLN A 15 -8.25 -23.48 -1.19
C GLN A 15 -6.94 -22.68 -1.24
N PRO A 16 -5.78 -23.32 -1.44
CA PRO A 16 -4.50 -22.64 -1.48
C PRO A 16 -4.34 -21.85 -2.80
N VAL A 17 -4.12 -20.53 -2.66
CA VAL A 17 -3.80 -19.63 -3.79
C VAL A 17 -2.29 -19.45 -3.90
N LEU A 18 -1.61 -19.27 -2.76
CA LEU A 18 -0.14 -19.23 -2.69
C LEU A 18 0.36 -20.59 -2.25
N ARG A 19 1.41 -21.07 -2.92
CA ARG A 19 2.02 -22.38 -2.65
C ARG A 19 3.52 -22.25 -2.60
N ASP A 20 4.11 -22.52 -1.44
CA ASP A 20 5.55 -22.59 -1.21
C ASP A 20 6.32 -21.36 -1.74
N LEU A 21 5.78 -20.15 -1.47
CA LEU A 21 6.38 -18.92 -1.97
C LEU A 21 7.53 -18.47 -1.06
N THR A 22 8.71 -18.31 -1.67
CA THR A 22 9.92 -17.88 -0.97
C THR A 22 10.61 -16.77 -1.75
N PHE A 23 10.88 -15.63 -1.12
CA PHE A 23 11.62 -14.51 -1.70
C PHE A 23 12.04 -13.50 -0.64
N ASP A 24 12.97 -12.63 -1.03
CA ASP A 24 13.50 -11.53 -0.22
C ASP A 24 13.28 -10.18 -0.90
N VAL A 25 13.06 -9.16 -0.09
CA VAL A 25 13.02 -7.75 -0.52
C VAL A 25 14.14 -7.00 0.20
N PRO A 26 15.19 -6.57 -0.49
CA PRO A 26 16.22 -5.71 0.08
C PRO A 26 15.66 -4.33 0.45
N LYS A 27 16.28 -3.67 1.42
CA LYS A 27 15.94 -2.28 1.75
C LYS A 27 16.24 -1.35 0.55
N GLY A 28 15.28 -0.49 0.23
CA GLY A 28 15.40 0.46 -0.89
C GLY A 28 15.19 -0.15 -2.29
N ALA A 29 14.86 -1.45 -2.38
CA ALA A 29 14.55 -2.08 -3.65
C ALA A 29 13.13 -1.76 -4.14
N LEU A 30 12.98 -1.65 -5.46
CA LEU A 30 11.70 -1.67 -6.15
C LEU A 30 11.50 -3.08 -6.73
N ILE A 31 10.44 -3.76 -6.28
CA ILE A 31 10.09 -5.12 -6.74
C ILE A 31 8.77 -5.06 -7.50
N ALA A 32 8.74 -5.61 -8.72
CA ALA A 32 7.53 -5.78 -9.50
C ALA A 32 7.05 -7.24 -9.44
N LEU A 33 5.79 -7.43 -9.04
CA LEU A 33 5.09 -8.72 -9.10
C LEU A 33 4.36 -8.83 -10.43
N ILE A 34 4.89 -9.65 -11.33
CA ILE A 34 4.34 -9.83 -12.68
C ILE A 34 3.65 -11.20 -12.77
N GLY A 35 2.51 -11.22 -13.42
CA GLY A 35 1.76 -12.45 -13.65
C GLY A 35 0.30 -12.18 -14.02
N PRO A 36 -0.41 -13.17 -14.58
CA PRO A 36 -1.81 -13.04 -14.97
C PRO A 36 -2.73 -12.70 -13.76
N ASN A 37 -3.93 -12.19 -14.05
CA ASN A 37 -4.92 -11.95 -13.01
C ASN A 37 -5.37 -13.27 -12.38
N GLY A 38 -5.67 -13.26 -11.08
CA GLY A 38 -6.04 -14.45 -10.34
C GLY A 38 -4.87 -15.32 -9.83
N HIS A 39 -3.61 -15.02 -10.18
CA HIS A 39 -2.44 -15.81 -9.76
C HIS A 39 -1.85 -15.38 -8.39
N GLY A 40 -2.66 -14.81 -7.50
CA GLY A 40 -2.30 -14.63 -6.10
C GLY A 40 -1.52 -13.35 -5.75
N LYS A 41 -1.28 -12.41 -6.68
CA LYS A 41 -0.58 -11.14 -6.38
C LYS A 41 -1.22 -10.38 -5.22
N THR A 42 -2.51 -10.11 -5.31
CA THR A 42 -3.30 -9.47 -4.24
C THR A 42 -3.32 -10.31 -2.96
N THR A 43 -3.40 -11.64 -3.08
CA THR A 43 -3.37 -12.55 -1.93
C THR A 43 -2.04 -12.45 -1.18
N LEU A 44 -0.93 -12.38 -1.90
CA LEU A 44 0.39 -12.18 -1.31
C LEU A 44 0.49 -10.84 -0.56
N MET A 45 0.08 -9.76 -1.21
CA MET A 45 0.09 -8.43 -0.59
C MET A 45 -0.79 -8.37 0.67
N ARG A 46 -1.96 -9.02 0.64
CA ARG A 46 -2.84 -9.14 1.82
C ARG A 46 -2.21 -9.96 2.94
N CYS A 47 -1.47 -11.03 2.63
CA CYS A 47 -0.73 -11.78 3.65
C CYS A 47 0.37 -10.94 4.29
N ILE A 48 1.17 -10.23 3.49
CA ILE A 48 2.25 -9.38 3.98
C ILE A 48 1.67 -8.22 4.80
N ALA A 49 0.54 -7.65 4.38
CA ALA A 49 -0.13 -6.55 5.09
C ALA A 49 -0.93 -6.98 6.33
N GLY A 50 -0.99 -8.28 6.66
CA GLY A 50 -1.73 -8.78 7.82
C GLY A 50 -3.26 -8.82 7.65
N LEU A 51 -3.74 -8.70 6.40
CA LEU A 51 -5.17 -8.79 6.06
C LEU A 51 -5.63 -10.22 5.75
N LEU A 52 -4.69 -11.13 5.53
CA LEU A 52 -4.95 -12.54 5.35
C LEU A 52 -3.89 -13.33 6.12
N LYS A 53 -4.32 -14.24 6.99
CA LYS A 53 -3.41 -15.09 7.74
C LYS A 53 -2.91 -16.23 6.85
N PRO A 54 -1.58 -16.42 6.72
CA PRO A 54 -1.04 -17.57 5.99
C PRO A 54 -1.37 -18.87 6.71
N THR A 55 -1.51 -19.95 5.94
CA THR A 55 -1.76 -21.30 6.46
C THR A 55 -0.46 -21.89 7.03
N THR A 56 0.64 -21.73 6.30
CA THR A 56 2.00 -22.12 6.74
C THR A 56 3.02 -21.13 6.18
N GLY A 57 4.27 -21.28 6.58
CA GLY A 57 5.37 -20.43 6.16
C GLY A 57 5.70 -19.34 7.17
N LYS A 58 6.63 -18.49 6.78
CA LYS A 58 7.18 -17.46 7.65
C LYS A 58 7.28 -16.13 6.89
N VAL A 59 6.94 -15.06 7.58
CA VAL A 59 7.15 -13.68 7.13
C VAL A 59 7.95 -12.95 8.19
N GLU A 60 9.07 -12.36 7.80
CA GLU A 60 9.89 -11.50 8.64
C GLU A 60 9.97 -10.10 8.05
N PHE A 61 9.88 -9.09 8.89
CA PHE A 61 10.04 -7.69 8.52
C PHE A 61 11.07 -7.03 9.43
N SER A 62 12.10 -6.43 8.83
CA SER A 62 13.25 -5.84 9.56
C SER A 62 13.85 -6.82 10.58
N GLY A 63 14.01 -8.11 10.20
CA GLY A 63 14.58 -9.17 11.03
C GLY A 63 13.68 -9.67 12.17
N LYS A 64 12.41 -9.24 12.21
CA LYS A 64 11.44 -9.69 13.22
C LYS A 64 10.34 -10.52 12.58
N LYS A 65 9.97 -11.63 13.21
CA LYS A 65 8.84 -12.45 12.77
C LYS A 65 7.54 -11.66 12.89
N VAL A 66 6.80 -11.55 11.78
CA VAL A 66 5.52 -10.85 11.68
C VAL A 66 4.41 -11.74 11.12
N THR A 67 4.67 -13.03 10.95
CA THR A 67 3.72 -13.99 10.39
C THR A 67 2.39 -13.98 11.13
N GLY A 68 1.31 -13.66 10.42
CA GLY A 68 -0.07 -13.68 10.96
C GLY A 68 -0.38 -12.58 11.96
N LEU A 69 0.46 -11.55 12.08
CA LEU A 69 0.10 -10.33 12.80
C LEU A 69 -1.04 -9.60 12.09
N PRO A 70 -1.95 -8.95 12.82
CA PRO A 70 -3.05 -8.20 12.25
C PRO A 70 -2.56 -6.92 11.55
N ALA A 71 -3.39 -6.38 10.64
CA ALA A 71 -3.02 -5.25 9.78
C ALA A 71 -2.62 -4.00 10.57
N GLU A 72 -3.25 -3.70 11.70
CA GLU A 72 -2.91 -2.56 12.56
C GLU A 72 -1.49 -2.66 13.12
N GLU A 73 -1.04 -3.87 13.46
CA GLU A 73 0.34 -4.08 13.88
C GLU A 73 1.32 -3.98 12.71
N MET A 74 0.95 -4.48 11.53
CA MET A 74 1.79 -4.39 10.33
C MET A 74 1.98 -2.93 9.92
N VAL A 75 0.93 -2.13 9.94
CA VAL A 75 1.02 -0.69 9.64
C VAL A 75 1.88 0.03 10.69
N SER A 76 1.72 -0.27 11.98
CA SER A 76 2.54 0.33 13.05
C SER A 76 4.04 0.01 12.91
N ARG A 77 4.38 -1.09 12.24
CA ARG A 77 5.75 -1.50 11.91
C ARG A 77 6.25 -0.89 10.59
N GLY A 78 5.39 -0.22 9.85
CA GLY A 78 5.75 0.43 8.60
C GLY A 78 5.46 -0.38 7.33
N VAL A 79 4.59 -1.41 7.40
CA VAL A 79 4.09 -2.12 6.21
C VAL A 79 2.77 -1.50 5.80
N VAL A 80 2.71 -0.88 4.63
CA VAL A 80 1.53 -0.14 4.13
C VAL A 80 1.04 -0.75 2.84
N LEU A 81 -0.24 -1.07 2.76
CA LEU A 81 -0.90 -1.55 1.55
C LEU A 81 -1.78 -0.45 0.96
N ILE A 82 -1.57 -0.16 -0.32
CA ILE A 82 -2.50 0.59 -1.16
C ILE A 82 -3.23 -0.44 -2.03
N PRO A 83 -4.49 -0.76 -1.70
CA PRO A 83 -5.21 -1.82 -2.38
C PRO A 83 -5.64 -1.42 -3.79
N GLN A 84 -6.07 -2.40 -4.55
CA GLN A 84 -6.83 -2.18 -5.78
C GLN A 84 -8.08 -1.35 -5.49
N GLY A 85 -8.35 -0.33 -6.31
CA GLY A 85 -9.37 0.68 -6.02
C GLY A 85 -8.82 1.77 -5.09
N ASP A 86 -9.49 2.90 -5.08
CA ASP A 86 -8.93 4.10 -4.44
C ASP A 86 -9.12 4.10 -2.92
N MET A 87 -10.17 3.43 -2.43
CA MET A 87 -10.55 3.37 -1.00
C MET A 87 -10.47 4.75 -0.31
N LEU A 88 -10.84 5.80 -1.05
CA LEU A 88 -10.87 7.17 -0.57
C LEU A 88 -12.13 7.46 0.25
N PHE A 89 -12.09 8.52 1.01
CA PHE A 89 -13.27 9.10 1.66
C PHE A 89 -13.89 10.11 0.68
N PRO A 90 -14.98 9.78 -0.02
CA PRO A 90 -15.47 10.55 -1.16
C PRO A 90 -15.94 11.95 -0.77
N ASP A 91 -16.48 12.11 0.43
CA ASP A 91 -17.01 13.37 0.95
C ASP A 91 -16.01 14.18 1.79
N MET A 92 -14.75 13.77 1.79
CA MET A 92 -13.64 14.53 2.34
C MET A 92 -12.85 15.22 1.23
N SER A 93 -12.22 16.35 1.57
CA SER A 93 -11.32 17.05 0.64
C SER A 93 -10.07 16.21 0.33
N VAL A 94 -9.33 16.61 -0.71
CA VAL A 94 -8.01 16.02 -1.04
C VAL A 94 -7.08 16.10 0.17
N VAL A 95 -6.94 17.27 0.79
CA VAL A 95 -6.04 17.46 1.93
C VAL A 95 -6.48 16.64 3.14
N ASP A 96 -7.79 16.48 3.37
CA ASP A 96 -8.28 15.69 4.49
C ASP A 96 -8.07 14.18 4.24
N ASN A 97 -8.26 13.71 3.00
CA ASN A 97 -7.88 12.35 2.61
C ASN A 97 -6.37 12.09 2.84
N LEU A 98 -5.52 13.04 2.48
CA LEU A 98 -4.08 12.95 2.73
C LEU A 98 -3.79 12.90 4.22
N ARG A 99 -4.45 13.73 5.04
CA ARG A 99 -4.31 13.74 6.50
C ARG A 99 -4.68 12.41 7.13
N MET A 100 -5.67 11.69 6.58
CA MET A 100 -6.02 10.34 7.04
C MET A 100 -4.88 9.34 6.83
N GLY A 101 -3.97 9.55 5.86
CA GLY A 101 -2.76 8.75 5.71
C GLY A 101 -1.78 8.92 6.87
N ALA A 102 -1.68 10.11 7.43
CA ALA A 102 -0.79 10.44 8.55
C ALA A 102 -1.44 10.14 9.92
N PHE A 103 -2.14 9.00 10.08
CA PHE A 103 -2.87 8.70 11.32
C PHE A 103 -1.96 8.28 12.49
N LEU A 104 -0.77 7.70 12.21
CA LEU A 104 0.20 7.37 13.24
C LEU A 104 0.80 8.65 13.87
N PRO A 105 1.06 8.67 15.18
CA PRO A 105 1.55 9.87 15.87
C PRO A 105 2.80 10.50 15.21
N ALA A 106 3.77 9.68 14.82
CA ALA A 106 5.00 10.15 14.18
C ALA A 106 4.73 10.77 12.79
N ALA A 107 3.85 10.18 11.98
CA ALA A 107 3.47 10.71 10.68
C ALA A 107 2.65 11.98 10.82
N ARG A 108 1.73 12.02 11.81
CA ARG A 108 0.90 13.21 12.10
C ARG A 108 1.73 14.41 12.51
N ALA A 109 2.77 14.21 13.33
CA ALA A 109 3.66 15.28 13.76
C ALA A 109 4.40 15.96 12.61
N LYS A 110 4.65 15.23 11.52
CA LYS A 110 5.34 15.72 10.31
C LYS A 110 4.41 16.00 9.13
N PHE A 111 3.09 16.02 9.33
CA PHE A 111 2.13 16.13 8.25
C PHE A 111 2.39 17.36 7.36
N SER A 112 2.60 18.53 7.96
CA SER A 112 2.78 19.80 7.22
C SER A 112 4.04 19.79 6.34
N GLU A 113 5.11 19.13 6.76
CA GLU A 113 6.33 18.95 5.99
C GLU A 113 6.12 17.93 4.89
N ASN A 114 5.65 16.74 5.25
CA ASN A 114 5.50 15.62 4.32
C ASN A 114 4.44 15.88 3.23
N VAL A 115 3.38 16.66 3.54
CA VAL A 115 2.35 16.97 2.54
C VAL A 115 2.89 17.88 1.43
N GLU A 116 3.83 18.80 1.73
CA GLU A 116 4.49 19.62 0.70
C GLU A 116 5.39 18.77 -0.21
N GLU A 117 6.06 17.73 0.31
CA GLU A 117 6.79 16.77 -0.52
C GLU A 117 5.85 16.02 -1.46
N ILE A 118 4.69 15.56 -0.96
CA ILE A 118 3.66 14.92 -1.80
C ILE A 118 3.17 15.88 -2.88
N TYR A 119 2.94 17.14 -2.55
CA TYR A 119 2.53 18.15 -3.53
C TYR A 119 3.63 18.47 -4.56
N GLY A 120 4.89 18.36 -4.17
CA GLY A 120 6.02 18.44 -5.11
C GLY A 120 6.04 17.30 -6.11
N MET A 121 5.75 16.07 -5.66
CA MET A 121 5.68 14.88 -6.52
C MET A 121 4.38 14.81 -7.34
N LEU A 122 3.27 15.27 -6.77
CA LEU A 122 1.91 15.17 -7.32
C LEU A 122 1.22 16.55 -7.33
N PRO A 123 1.67 17.51 -8.17
CA PRO A 123 1.23 18.90 -8.09
C PRO A 123 -0.28 19.09 -8.34
N ARG A 124 -0.92 18.19 -9.08
CA ARG A 124 -2.38 18.21 -9.27
C ARG A 124 -3.16 18.07 -7.96
N LEU A 125 -2.61 17.37 -6.97
CA LEU A 125 -3.26 17.26 -5.66
C LEU A 125 -3.20 18.60 -4.88
N LYS A 126 -2.14 19.39 -5.07
CA LYS A 126 -2.03 20.73 -4.48
C LYS A 126 -3.06 21.68 -5.06
N GLU A 127 -3.17 21.72 -6.40
CA GLU A 127 -4.13 22.55 -7.12
C GLU A 127 -5.60 22.27 -6.71
N ARG A 128 -5.86 21.03 -6.28
CA ARG A 128 -7.20 20.54 -5.92
C ARG A 128 -7.36 20.24 -4.42
N SER A 129 -6.48 20.78 -3.58
CA SER A 129 -6.38 20.41 -2.16
C SER A 129 -7.69 20.55 -1.38
N SER A 130 -8.51 21.55 -1.69
CA SER A 130 -9.83 21.77 -1.08
C SER A 130 -10.98 21.05 -1.78
N GLN A 131 -10.73 20.41 -2.95
CA GLN A 131 -11.77 19.74 -3.75
C GLN A 131 -12.16 18.40 -3.09
N MET A 132 -13.45 18.05 -3.15
CA MET A 132 -13.95 16.76 -2.67
C MET A 132 -13.43 15.60 -3.52
N ALA A 133 -13.00 14.51 -2.89
CA ALA A 133 -12.41 13.36 -3.57
C ALA A 133 -13.35 12.72 -4.60
N ARG A 134 -14.66 12.72 -4.37
CA ARG A 134 -15.66 12.20 -5.31
C ARG A 134 -15.69 12.92 -6.68
N THR A 135 -15.20 14.16 -6.74
CA THR A 135 -15.21 14.97 -7.96
C THR A 135 -13.92 14.86 -8.78
N LEU A 136 -12.95 14.11 -8.29
CA LEU A 136 -11.69 13.86 -8.97
C LEU A 136 -11.87 12.86 -10.14
N SER A 137 -11.02 12.98 -11.15
CA SER A 137 -10.87 11.94 -12.18
C SER A 137 -10.30 10.64 -11.61
N GLY A 138 -10.44 9.52 -12.33
CA GLY A 138 -9.89 8.23 -11.89
C GLY A 138 -8.38 8.29 -11.61
N GLY A 139 -7.61 8.94 -12.49
CA GLY A 139 -6.18 9.13 -12.29
C GLY A 139 -5.84 9.99 -11.07
N GLU A 140 -6.58 11.08 -10.85
CA GLU A 140 -6.39 11.94 -9.68
C GLU A 140 -6.75 11.21 -8.37
N ARG A 141 -7.82 10.41 -8.37
CA ARG A 141 -8.14 9.54 -7.23
C ARG A 141 -7.02 8.55 -6.95
N ARG A 142 -6.44 7.93 -7.98
CA ARG A 142 -5.31 7.01 -7.81
C ARG A 142 -4.09 7.72 -7.26
N MET A 143 -3.75 8.91 -7.76
CA MET A 143 -2.68 9.75 -7.20
C MET A 143 -2.94 10.08 -5.73
N LEU A 144 -4.17 10.41 -5.36
CA LEU A 144 -4.56 10.71 -3.98
C LEU A 144 -4.40 9.47 -3.07
N ALA A 145 -4.80 8.29 -3.53
CA ALA A 145 -4.61 7.04 -2.78
C ALA A 145 -3.13 6.74 -2.54
N ILE A 146 -2.27 6.95 -3.55
CA ILE A 146 -0.81 6.78 -3.43
C ILE A 146 -0.24 7.82 -2.46
N GLY A 147 -0.57 9.09 -2.62
CA GLY A 147 -0.12 10.17 -1.72
C GLY A 147 -0.51 9.92 -0.27
N ARG A 148 -1.74 9.44 -0.03
CA ARG A 148 -2.21 9.03 1.30
C ARG A 148 -1.37 7.89 1.88
N GLY A 149 -1.01 6.89 1.07
CA GLY A 149 -0.14 5.80 1.49
C GLY A 149 1.27 6.28 1.84
N LEU A 150 1.86 7.16 1.03
CA LEU A 150 3.18 7.73 1.28
C LEU A 150 3.24 8.53 2.59
N LEU A 151 2.18 9.28 2.90
CA LEU A 151 2.09 10.06 4.15
C LEU A 151 2.03 9.23 5.42
N SER A 152 1.80 7.93 5.32
CA SER A 152 1.86 7.03 6.48
C SER A 152 3.27 6.85 7.04
N GLY A 153 4.31 7.20 6.26
CA GLY A 153 5.71 7.04 6.66
C GLY A 153 6.17 5.58 6.71
N GLY A 154 5.52 4.69 5.96
CA GLY A 154 5.87 3.27 5.92
C GLY A 154 7.26 3.00 5.36
N ALA A 155 7.91 1.94 5.87
CA ALA A 155 9.21 1.49 5.38
C ALA A 155 9.10 0.61 4.12
N ILE A 156 7.92 0.00 3.89
CA ILE A 156 7.57 -0.69 2.65
C ILE A 156 6.16 -0.29 2.21
N LEU A 157 6.00 -0.02 0.93
CA LEU A 157 4.73 0.29 0.30
C LEU A 157 4.37 -0.82 -0.68
N LEU A 158 3.25 -1.48 -0.42
CA LEU A 158 2.68 -2.51 -1.28
C LEU A 158 1.61 -1.86 -2.15
N LEU A 159 1.79 -1.89 -3.47
CA LEU A 159 0.88 -1.28 -4.44
C LEU A 159 0.19 -2.38 -5.24
N ASP A 160 -1.11 -2.56 -5.04
CA ASP A 160 -1.91 -3.53 -5.79
C ASP A 160 -2.50 -2.86 -7.03
N GLU A 161 -2.10 -3.35 -8.21
CA GLU A 161 -2.49 -2.84 -9.53
C GLU A 161 -2.35 -1.30 -9.67
N PRO A 162 -1.14 -0.74 -9.58
CA PRO A 162 -0.93 0.70 -9.55
C PRO A 162 -1.38 1.41 -10.84
N SER A 163 -1.43 0.73 -11.97
CA SER A 163 -1.82 1.27 -13.28
C SER A 163 -3.33 1.28 -13.53
N LEU A 164 -4.13 0.62 -12.69
CA LEU A 164 -5.57 0.57 -12.85
C LEU A 164 -6.18 1.98 -12.70
N GLY A 165 -6.91 2.43 -13.70
CA GLY A 165 -7.53 3.77 -13.72
C GLY A 165 -6.62 4.92 -14.18
N LEU A 166 -5.34 4.66 -14.48
CA LEU A 166 -4.47 5.63 -15.14
C LEU A 166 -4.72 5.59 -16.65
N ALA A 167 -4.84 6.78 -17.27
CA ALA A 167 -4.86 6.88 -18.73
C ALA A 167 -3.50 6.39 -19.29
N PRO A 168 -3.47 5.78 -20.51
CA PRO A 168 -2.22 5.25 -21.08
C PRO A 168 -1.06 6.25 -21.12
N ILE A 169 -1.35 7.53 -21.22
CA ILE A 169 -0.36 8.62 -21.27
C ILE A 169 0.38 8.83 -19.92
N VAL A 170 -0.14 8.29 -18.82
CA VAL A 170 0.47 8.42 -17.48
C VAL A 170 1.36 7.21 -17.14
N ILE A 171 1.39 6.20 -18.03
CA ILE A 171 2.10 4.93 -17.83
C ILE A 171 3.52 4.95 -18.46
N HIS A 172 3.90 6.02 -19.15
CA HIS A 172 5.21 6.19 -19.82
C HIS A 172 6.22 6.93 -18.94
#